data_b2713bc4891652789c27a6a41146dbc4
#
_entry.id   b2713bc4891652789c27a6a41146dbc4
#
_cell.length_a   1.000
_cell.length_b   1.000
_cell.length_c   1.000
_cell.angle_alpha   90.00
_cell.angle_beta   90.00
_cell.angle_gamma   90.00
#
_symmetry.space_group_name_H-M   'P 1'
#
loop_
_entity.id
_entity.type
_entity.pdbx_description
1 polymer ?
#
loop_
_entity_poly.entity_id
_entity_poly.type
_entity_poly.pdbx_seq_one_letter_code
_entity_poly.pdbx_strand_id
1 'polypeptide(L)'
;MASKKIEKIRVKRKRRVRGKISGTESKPRLTVFRSAKQIYVQAIADDLGKTLAEASTLSEEIKGALGGLKKLDAAREVGKLVSKRLQALGIEQIVFDRGEYLYHGRVRALAEAARESGLKF
;
A
#
# COMPACT_ATOMS: atom_id res chain seq x y z
N MET A 1 -12.64 -6.04 -24.38
CA MET A 1 -11.70 -4.93 -24.17
C MET A 1 -12.20 -4.04 -23.06
N ALA A 2 -11.37 -3.87 -22.01
CA ALA A 2 -11.63 -2.80 -21.09
C ALA A 2 -11.72 -1.53 -21.91
N SER A 3 -12.90 -1.02 -22.13
CA SER A 3 -13.11 0.13 -22.96
C SER A 3 -12.35 1.33 -22.39
N LYS A 4 -11.92 2.24 -23.24
CA LYS A 4 -11.33 3.53 -22.82
C LYS A 4 -12.21 4.23 -21.78
N LYS A 5 -13.51 3.97 -21.78
CA LYS A 5 -14.49 4.50 -20.82
C LYS A 5 -14.24 3.98 -19.41
N ILE A 6 -13.93 2.69 -19.24
CA ILE A 6 -13.63 2.09 -17.93
C ILE A 6 -12.31 2.66 -17.38
N GLU A 7 -11.30 2.80 -18.23
CA GLU A 7 -10.01 3.38 -17.85
C GLU A 7 -10.17 4.85 -17.40
N LYS A 8 -10.98 5.65 -18.09
CA LYS A 8 -11.29 7.02 -17.70
C LYS A 8 -11.95 7.09 -16.33
N ILE A 9 -12.85 6.17 -16.02
CA ILE A 9 -13.52 6.11 -14.72
C ILE A 9 -12.50 5.79 -13.62
N ARG A 10 -11.58 4.87 -13.83
CA ARG A 10 -10.51 4.53 -12.89
C ARG A 10 -9.60 5.72 -12.62
N VAL A 11 -9.19 6.42 -13.66
CA VAL A 11 -8.34 7.61 -13.54
C VAL A 11 -9.05 8.70 -12.74
N LYS A 12 -10.34 8.94 -12.98
CA LYS A 12 -11.15 9.91 -12.22
C LYS A 12 -11.25 9.53 -10.74
N ARG A 13 -11.44 8.25 -10.42
CA ARG A 13 -11.46 7.77 -9.03
C ARG A 13 -10.14 8.02 -8.32
N LYS A 14 -9.02 7.70 -8.94
CA LYS A 14 -7.69 7.97 -8.39
C LYS A 14 -7.48 9.44 -8.12
N ARG A 15 -7.82 10.31 -9.05
CA ARG A 15 -7.70 11.77 -8.89
C ARG A 15 -8.56 12.27 -7.73
N ARG A 16 -9.79 11.75 -7.61
CA ARG A 16 -10.71 12.15 -6.55
C ARG A 16 -10.17 11.78 -5.16
N VAL A 17 -9.64 10.59 -5.01
CA VAL A 17 -9.04 10.12 -3.76
C VAL A 17 -7.76 10.91 -3.47
N ARG A 18 -6.85 11.06 -4.44
CA ARG A 18 -5.61 11.80 -4.28
C ARG A 18 -5.80 13.29 -4.01
N GLY A 19 -6.89 13.88 -4.50
CA GLY A 19 -7.23 15.27 -4.21
C GLY A 19 -7.51 15.52 -2.73
N LYS A 20 -7.83 14.47 -1.98
CA LYS A 20 -8.14 14.53 -0.54
C LYS A 20 -7.02 14.01 0.34
N ILE A 21 -6.04 13.32 -0.24
CA ILE A 21 -4.98 12.64 0.49
C ILE A 21 -3.62 13.08 -0.03
N SER A 22 -2.82 13.64 0.86
CA SER A 22 -1.46 14.06 0.54
C SER A 22 -0.52 13.59 1.64
N GLY A 23 0.63 13.04 1.26
CA GLY A 23 1.64 12.56 2.19
C GLY A 23 2.76 13.56 2.40
N THR A 24 3.37 13.53 3.57
CA THR A 24 4.55 14.31 3.93
C THR A 24 5.66 13.37 4.40
N GLU A 25 6.86 13.90 4.63
CA GLU A 25 7.97 13.10 5.14
C GLU A 25 7.65 12.47 6.49
N SER A 26 6.98 13.20 7.38
CA SER A 26 6.62 12.71 8.72
C SER A 26 5.36 11.86 8.72
N LYS A 27 4.51 11.99 7.73
CA LYS A 27 3.26 11.25 7.58
C LYS A 27 3.04 10.90 6.11
N PRO A 28 3.82 9.95 5.56
CA PRO A 28 3.77 9.64 4.14
C PRO A 28 2.44 9.00 3.74
N ARG A 29 2.12 9.13 2.45
CA ARG A 29 0.96 8.49 1.85
C ARG A 29 1.32 7.06 1.48
N LEU A 30 0.67 6.10 2.12
CA LEU A 30 0.85 4.69 1.84
C LEU A 30 -0.11 4.28 0.72
N THR A 31 0.41 4.10 -0.47
CA THR A 31 -0.38 3.71 -1.64
C THR A 31 -0.22 2.24 -1.94
N VAL A 32 -1.34 1.57 -2.23
CA VAL A 32 -1.39 0.15 -2.55
C VAL A 32 -1.64 -0.04 -4.04
N PHE A 33 -0.92 -0.97 -4.62
CA PHE A 33 -1.10 -1.38 -5.99
C PHE A 33 -1.11 -2.91 -6.06
N ARG A 34 -2.07 -3.50 -6.74
CA ARG A 34 -2.16 -4.95 -6.86
C ARG A 34 -2.37 -5.43 -8.28
N SER A 35 -1.79 -6.58 -8.60
CA SER A 35 -2.10 -7.36 -9.79
C SER A 35 -2.81 -8.65 -9.36
N ALA A 36 -3.12 -9.54 -10.32
CA ALA A 36 -3.76 -10.82 -10.02
C ALA A 36 -2.94 -11.67 -9.04
N LYS A 37 -1.61 -11.64 -9.15
CA LYS A 37 -0.72 -12.51 -8.36
C LYS A 37 0.04 -11.77 -7.27
N GLN A 38 0.28 -10.47 -7.41
CA GLN A 38 1.16 -9.72 -6.54
C GLN A 38 0.46 -8.52 -5.92
N ILE A 39 1.00 -8.05 -4.79
CA ILE A 39 0.57 -6.81 -4.17
C ILE A 39 1.81 -5.99 -3.81
N TYR A 40 1.73 -4.68 -4.01
CA TYR A 40 2.81 -3.73 -3.80
C TYR A 40 2.31 -2.58 -2.95
N VAL A 41 3.19 -2.03 -2.14
CA VAL A 41 2.88 -0.84 -1.35
C VAL A 41 4.08 0.11 -1.34
N GLN A 42 3.79 1.41 -1.45
CA GLN A 42 4.81 2.46 -1.40
C GLN A 42 4.39 3.54 -0.43
N ALA A 43 5.33 4.01 0.36
CA ALA A 43 5.14 5.15 1.26
C ALA A 43 5.76 6.37 0.60
N ILE A 44 4.94 7.33 0.21
CA ILE A 44 5.32 8.48 -0.61
C ILE A 44 5.21 9.77 0.19
N ALA A 45 6.30 10.53 0.20
CA ALA A 45 6.32 11.91 0.68
C ALA A 45 6.04 12.84 -0.50
N ASP A 46 4.78 13.25 -0.67
CA ASP A 46 4.38 14.07 -1.80
C ASP A 46 5.04 15.46 -1.81
N ASP A 47 5.31 15.98 -0.62
CA ASP A 47 6.03 17.25 -0.46
C ASP A 47 7.46 17.20 -0.99
N LEU A 48 8.10 16.02 -0.96
CA LEU A 48 9.45 15.82 -1.47
C LEU A 48 9.50 15.15 -2.85
N GLY A 49 8.34 14.68 -3.35
CA GLY A 49 8.28 13.89 -4.58
C GLY A 49 9.07 12.61 -4.51
N LYS A 50 9.09 11.95 -3.33
CA LYS A 50 10.01 10.85 -3.04
C LYS A 50 9.32 9.68 -2.37
N THR A 51 9.68 8.44 -2.76
CA THR A 51 9.27 7.22 -2.08
C THR A 51 10.22 6.94 -0.93
N LEU A 52 9.70 6.89 0.30
CA LEU A 52 10.50 6.68 1.51
C LEU A 52 10.74 5.21 1.80
N ALA A 53 9.75 4.37 1.56
CA ALA A 53 9.83 2.93 1.77
C ALA A 53 8.85 2.22 0.83
N GLU A 54 9.14 0.97 0.56
CA GLU A 54 8.27 0.13 -0.25
C GLU A 54 8.31 -1.30 0.25
N ALA A 55 7.33 -2.10 -0.12
CA ALA A 55 7.30 -3.53 0.13
C ALA A 55 6.38 -4.20 -0.88
N SER A 56 6.61 -5.46 -1.14
CA SER A 56 5.77 -6.25 -2.03
C SER A 56 5.88 -7.74 -1.70
N THR A 57 5.01 -8.53 -2.30
CA THR A 57 5.11 -9.99 -2.24
C THR A 57 6.40 -10.52 -2.87
N LEU A 58 7.11 -9.68 -3.64
CA LEU A 58 8.40 -10.02 -4.25
C LEU A 58 9.61 -9.60 -3.40
N SER A 59 9.38 -8.94 -2.27
CA SER A 59 10.47 -8.51 -1.37
C SER A 59 11.23 -9.71 -0.81
N GLU A 60 12.57 -9.61 -0.80
CA GLU A 60 13.46 -10.72 -0.40
C GLU A 60 13.16 -11.27 0.98
N GLU A 61 12.82 -10.42 1.95
CA GLU A 61 12.59 -10.82 3.33
C GLU A 61 11.39 -11.75 3.50
N ILE A 62 10.40 -11.69 2.61
CA ILE A 62 9.16 -12.46 2.74
C ILE A 62 8.90 -13.40 1.58
N LYS A 63 9.55 -13.20 0.44
CA LYS A 63 9.34 -13.97 -0.78
C LYS A 63 9.37 -15.48 -0.57
N GLY A 64 10.33 -15.99 0.17
CA GLY A 64 10.48 -17.41 0.43
C GLY A 64 9.43 -17.97 1.38
N ALA A 65 8.84 -17.13 2.22
CA ALA A 65 7.82 -17.53 3.20
C ALA A 65 6.39 -17.52 2.64
N LEU A 66 6.20 -16.99 1.43
CA LEU A 66 4.87 -16.86 0.84
C LEU A 66 4.37 -18.08 0.09
N GLY A 67 5.24 -19.08 -0.12
CA GLY A 67 4.86 -20.33 -0.78
C GLY A 67 3.74 -21.05 -0.03
N GLY A 68 2.62 -21.31 -0.70
CA GLY A 68 1.47 -21.96 -0.09
C GLY A 68 0.53 -21.06 0.69
N LEU A 69 0.86 -19.78 0.89
CA LEU A 69 -0.02 -18.85 1.58
C LEU A 69 -1.15 -18.38 0.65
N LYS A 70 -2.32 -18.15 1.26
CA LYS A 70 -3.42 -17.50 0.58
C LYS A 70 -3.06 -16.05 0.29
N LYS A 71 -3.70 -15.46 -0.73
CA LYS A 71 -3.46 -14.08 -1.13
C LYS A 71 -3.69 -13.07 0.01
N LEU A 72 -4.68 -13.32 0.87
CA LEU A 72 -4.93 -12.48 2.05
C LEU A 72 -3.77 -12.50 3.03
N ASP A 73 -3.23 -13.68 3.30
CA ASP A 73 -2.11 -13.85 4.23
C ASP A 73 -0.83 -13.26 3.65
N ALA A 74 -0.62 -13.39 2.34
CA ALA A 74 0.51 -12.77 1.66
C ALA A 74 0.42 -11.22 1.77
N ALA A 75 -0.77 -10.65 1.61
CA ALA A 75 -0.99 -9.22 1.77
C ALA A 75 -0.69 -8.75 3.22
N ARG A 76 -1.03 -9.55 4.22
CA ARG A 76 -0.69 -9.28 5.62
C ARG A 76 0.82 -9.21 5.83
N GLU A 77 1.57 -10.13 5.23
CA GLU A 77 3.03 -10.12 5.33
C GLU A 77 3.64 -8.85 4.71
N VAL A 78 3.09 -8.37 3.60
CA VAL A 78 3.50 -7.12 2.98
C VAL A 78 3.23 -5.93 3.92
N GLY A 79 2.05 -5.92 4.56
CA GLY A 79 1.70 -4.89 5.54
C GLY A 79 2.67 -4.85 6.73
N LYS A 80 3.03 -6.01 7.25
CA LYS A 80 4.01 -6.12 8.34
C LYS A 80 5.38 -5.61 7.91
N LEU A 81 5.82 -5.98 6.71
CA LEU A 81 7.13 -5.59 6.19
C LEU A 81 7.23 -4.07 5.98
N VAL A 82 6.24 -3.45 5.36
CA VAL A 82 6.27 -1.99 5.14
C VAL A 82 6.25 -1.24 6.46
N SER A 83 5.49 -1.73 7.44
CA SER A 83 5.47 -1.15 8.78
C SER A 83 6.87 -1.21 9.42
N LYS A 84 7.53 -2.36 9.34
CA LYS A 84 8.89 -2.54 9.85
C LYS A 84 9.87 -1.57 9.20
N ARG A 85 9.81 -1.44 7.88
CA ARG A 85 10.70 -0.55 7.12
C ARG A 85 10.48 0.91 7.46
N LEU A 86 9.21 1.34 7.62
CA LEU A 86 8.89 2.71 8.00
C LEU A 86 9.33 3.01 9.44
N GLN A 87 9.09 2.10 10.36
CA GLN A 87 9.51 2.29 11.74
C GLN A 87 11.03 2.36 11.88
N ALA A 88 11.76 1.63 11.06
CA ALA A 88 13.23 1.72 11.00
C ALA A 88 13.70 3.12 10.55
N LEU A 89 12.87 3.86 9.84
CA LEU A 89 13.11 5.25 9.45
C LEU A 89 12.58 6.26 10.47
N GLY A 90 12.01 5.79 11.59
CA GLY A 90 11.39 6.64 12.60
C GLY A 90 9.99 7.13 12.24
N ILE A 91 9.35 6.55 11.25
CA ILE A 91 8.02 6.94 10.79
C ILE A 91 6.97 6.01 11.40
N GLU A 92 6.03 6.57 12.17
CA GLU A 92 4.98 5.82 12.84
C GLU A 92 3.58 6.14 12.32
N GLN A 93 3.41 7.26 11.63
CA GLN A 93 2.13 7.74 11.12
C GLN A 93 2.12 7.74 9.60
N ILE A 94 0.99 7.36 9.03
CA ILE A 94 0.79 7.37 7.58
C ILE A 94 -0.61 7.87 7.24
N VAL A 95 -0.80 8.23 5.98
CA VAL A 95 -2.11 8.43 5.38
C VAL A 95 -2.34 7.28 4.42
N PHE A 96 -3.42 6.52 4.60
CA PHE A 96 -3.68 5.36 3.76
C PHE A 96 -4.42 5.76 2.49
N ASP A 97 -3.82 5.48 1.33
CA ASP A 97 -4.39 5.72 0.01
C ASP A 97 -4.68 4.38 -0.67
N ARG A 98 -5.93 3.97 -0.69
CA ARG A 98 -6.35 2.74 -1.37
C ARG A 98 -6.43 2.89 -2.89
N GLY A 99 -6.24 4.10 -3.42
CA GLY A 99 -6.34 4.38 -4.85
C GLY A 99 -7.74 4.10 -5.38
N GLU A 100 -7.81 3.33 -6.46
CA GLU A 100 -9.07 2.92 -7.07
C GLU A 100 -9.70 1.68 -6.42
N TYR A 101 -8.98 1.02 -5.49
CA TYR A 101 -9.44 -0.22 -4.88
C TYR A 101 -10.42 0.04 -3.73
N LEU A 102 -11.35 -0.89 -3.55
CA LEU A 102 -12.22 -0.87 -2.38
C LEU A 102 -11.41 -1.31 -1.15
N TYR A 103 -11.77 -0.76 0.01
CA TYR A 103 -11.19 -1.17 1.28
C TYR A 103 -11.78 -2.53 1.69
N HIS A 104 -11.30 -3.58 0.99
CA HIS A 104 -11.82 -4.93 1.12
C HIS A 104 -10.74 -5.94 0.72
N GLY A 105 -10.89 -7.17 1.18
CA GLY A 105 -10.02 -8.28 0.81
C GLY A 105 -8.55 -8.00 1.09
N ARG A 106 -7.70 -8.11 0.07
CA ARG A 106 -6.24 -7.97 0.17
C ARG A 106 -5.81 -6.57 0.64
N VAL A 107 -6.48 -5.54 0.18
CA VAL A 107 -6.15 -4.15 0.58
C VAL A 107 -6.42 -3.95 2.06
N ARG A 108 -7.56 -4.44 2.54
CA ARG A 108 -7.92 -4.39 3.95
C ARG A 108 -6.96 -5.23 4.81
N ALA A 109 -6.62 -6.43 4.37
CA ALA A 109 -5.71 -7.32 5.08
C ALA A 109 -4.33 -6.67 5.27
N LEU A 110 -3.81 -6.01 4.23
CA LEU A 110 -2.55 -5.29 4.29
C LEU A 110 -2.63 -4.13 5.29
N ALA A 111 -3.69 -3.32 5.20
CA ALA A 111 -3.88 -2.16 6.07
C ALA A 111 -4.01 -2.57 7.55
N GLU A 112 -4.81 -3.59 7.84
CA GLU A 112 -4.97 -4.10 9.21
C GLU A 112 -3.66 -4.64 9.77
N ALA A 113 -2.89 -5.39 8.98
CA ALA A 113 -1.60 -5.90 9.40
C ALA A 113 -0.60 -4.78 9.69
N ALA A 114 -0.60 -3.73 8.87
CA ALA A 114 0.24 -2.56 9.11
C ALA A 114 -0.14 -1.84 10.42
N ARG A 115 -1.43 -1.71 10.72
CA ARG A 115 -1.90 -1.15 12.00
C ARG A 115 -1.49 -2.01 13.18
N GLU A 116 -1.69 -3.31 13.09
CA GLU A 116 -1.30 -4.27 14.13
C GLU A 116 0.20 -4.23 14.39
N SER A 117 0.99 -3.91 13.39
CA SER A 117 2.45 -3.83 13.48
C SER A 117 2.94 -2.47 14.01
N GLY A 118 2.06 -1.53 14.29
CA GLY A 118 2.38 -0.28 14.96
C GLY A 118 2.18 1.00 14.16
N LEU A 119 1.82 0.95 12.89
CA LEU A 119 1.52 2.16 12.13
C LEU A 119 0.18 2.75 12.57
N LYS A 120 0.13 4.07 12.64
CA LYS A 120 -1.06 4.83 13.07
C LYS A 120 -1.72 5.50 11.87
N PHE A 121 -2.96 5.14 11.63
CA PHE A 121 -3.76 5.76 10.57
C PHE A 121 -5.22 5.38 10.70
#